data_a8025df7c5d79de09539708f8f95c129
#
_entry.id   a8025df7c5d79de09539708f8f95c129
#
_cell.length_a   1.000
_cell.length_b   1.000
_cell.length_c   1.000
_cell.angle_alpha   90.00
_cell.angle_beta   90.00
_cell.angle_gamma   90.00
#
_symmetry.space_group_name_H-M   'P 1'
#
loop_
_entity.id
_entity.type
_entity.pdbx_description
1 polymer ?
#
loop_
_entity_poly.entity_id
_entity_poly.type
_entity_poly.pdbx_seq_one_letter_code
_entity_poly.pdbx_strand_id
1 'polypeptide(L)'
;VTGPMTHAIENSGIPHTNYSYAILQGRNVANALTSIMTSTGTNRVIINSESEAFVNDAVRNLDMLVYRKFNVILYSPSKIRSFETIDVDNLHNLKTRVSTAYYIDYESPAVRRFLLEYRALYNTEPTQFSFQGYDLAYFFIYMKTKFGKSWMEKVAHLGNSAMMQTDFLF
;
A
#
# COMPACT_ATOMS: atom_id res chain seq x y z
N VAL A 1 9.86 15.11 5.27
CA VAL A 1 9.90 13.75 4.66
C VAL A 1 9.08 13.63 3.36
N THR A 2 8.63 14.75 2.81
CA THR A 2 7.83 14.77 1.56
C THR A 2 8.70 14.97 0.30
N GLY A 3 10.00 15.26 0.45
CA GLY A 3 10.88 15.67 -0.64
C GLY A 3 10.86 14.81 -1.91
N PRO A 4 11.15 13.50 -1.88
CA PRO A 4 11.24 12.71 -3.11
C PRO A 4 9.90 12.58 -3.83
N MET A 5 8.79 12.44 -3.10
CA MET A 5 7.46 12.31 -3.68
C MET A 5 6.98 13.67 -4.26
N THR A 6 7.19 14.76 -3.54
CA THR A 6 6.87 16.10 -4.02
C THR A 6 7.63 16.40 -5.31
N HIS A 7 8.93 16.12 -5.34
CA HIS A 7 9.76 16.28 -6.52
C HIS A 7 9.28 15.42 -7.72
N ALA A 8 8.87 14.19 -7.46
CA ALA A 8 8.32 13.33 -8.51
C ALA A 8 7.00 13.87 -9.08
N ILE A 9 6.13 14.44 -8.24
CA ILE A 9 4.87 15.04 -8.67
C ILE A 9 5.16 16.34 -9.45
N GLU A 10 6.05 17.19 -8.98
CA GLU A 10 6.48 18.40 -9.67
C GLU A 10 7.01 18.10 -11.08
N ASN A 11 7.88 17.08 -11.18
CA ASN A 11 8.45 16.66 -12.46
C ASN A 11 7.42 16.00 -13.41
N SER A 12 6.31 15.50 -12.90
CA SER A 12 5.26 14.89 -13.72
C SER A 12 4.38 15.90 -14.45
N GLY A 13 4.48 17.20 -14.12
CA GLY A 13 3.61 18.25 -14.66
C GLY A 13 2.15 18.18 -14.22
N ILE A 14 1.83 17.32 -13.25
CA ILE A 14 0.47 17.20 -12.71
C ILE A 14 0.18 18.38 -11.79
N PRO A 15 -0.89 19.16 -12.04
CA PRO A 15 -1.28 20.24 -11.14
C PRO A 15 -1.55 19.72 -9.73
N HIS A 16 -0.89 20.27 -8.74
CA HIS A 16 -1.02 19.86 -7.35
C HIS A 16 -0.94 21.03 -6.39
N THR A 17 -1.43 20.84 -5.19
CA THR A 17 -1.34 21.79 -4.09
C THR A 17 -0.82 21.08 -2.84
N ASN A 18 0.26 21.59 -2.27
CA ASN A 18 0.76 21.12 -0.99
C ASN A 18 0.01 21.86 0.13
N TYR A 19 -0.60 21.10 1.02
CA TYR A 19 -1.31 21.65 2.17
C TYR A 19 -0.73 21.07 3.47
N SER A 20 -0.39 21.93 4.41
CA SER A 20 0.10 21.54 5.74
C SER A 20 -0.67 22.26 6.82
N TYR A 21 -0.92 21.58 7.93
CA TYR A 21 -1.61 22.15 9.08
C TYR A 21 -1.16 21.48 10.39
N ALA A 22 -1.41 22.14 11.50
CA ALA A 22 -1.24 21.54 12.82
C ALA A 22 -2.50 20.79 13.25
N ILE A 23 -2.33 19.64 13.92
CA ILE A 23 -3.43 18.86 14.47
C ILE A 23 -4.24 19.72 15.45
N LEU A 24 -5.54 19.44 15.57
CA LEU A 24 -6.50 20.10 16.47
C LEU A 24 -6.98 21.49 16.03
N GLN A 25 -6.75 21.87 14.79
CA GLN A 25 -7.39 23.09 14.23
C GLN A 25 -8.86 22.89 13.83
N GLY A 26 -9.38 21.66 13.92
CA GLY A 26 -10.80 21.32 13.82
C GLY A 26 -11.49 21.81 12.55
N ARG A 27 -12.63 22.51 12.68
CA ARG A 27 -13.44 22.99 11.56
C ARG A 27 -12.68 23.89 10.57
N ASN A 28 -11.61 24.53 11.00
CA ASN A 28 -10.79 25.38 10.14
C ASN A 28 -10.09 24.57 9.05
N VAL A 29 -9.62 23.35 9.37
CA VAL A 29 -8.98 22.45 8.40
C VAL A 29 -9.96 22.05 7.30
N ALA A 30 -11.15 21.58 7.65
CA ALA A 30 -12.17 21.20 6.67
C ALA A 30 -12.60 22.37 5.76
N ASN A 31 -12.69 23.58 6.32
CA ASN A 31 -13.01 24.77 5.52
C ASN A 31 -11.86 25.16 4.59
N ALA A 32 -10.61 25.11 5.07
CA ALA A 32 -9.45 25.37 4.24
C ALA A 32 -9.32 24.33 3.11
N LEU A 33 -9.55 23.05 3.40
CA LEU A 33 -9.58 22.01 2.38
C LEU A 33 -10.68 22.26 1.34
N THR A 34 -11.87 22.73 1.76
CA THR A 34 -12.95 23.08 0.84
C THR A 34 -12.55 24.16 -0.16
N SER A 35 -11.70 25.11 0.24
CA SER A 35 -11.26 26.21 -0.65
C SER A 35 -10.24 25.78 -1.71
N ILE A 36 -9.53 24.68 -1.51
CA ILE A 36 -8.51 24.17 -2.45
C ILE A 36 -8.97 22.97 -3.28
N MET A 37 -10.12 22.38 -2.92
CA MET A 37 -10.69 21.23 -3.62
C MET A 37 -11.74 21.63 -4.65
N THR A 38 -11.86 20.84 -5.70
CA THR A 38 -12.92 21.05 -6.70
C THR A 38 -14.21 20.37 -6.27
N SER A 39 -15.34 21.08 -6.44
CA SER A 39 -16.69 20.55 -6.16
C SER A 39 -17.24 19.66 -7.28
N THR A 40 -16.75 19.82 -8.49
CA THR A 40 -17.28 19.15 -9.70
C THR A 40 -16.44 17.97 -10.19
N GLY A 41 -15.24 17.79 -9.64
CA GLY A 41 -14.28 16.78 -10.07
C GLY A 41 -13.91 15.80 -8.97
N THR A 42 -12.94 14.93 -9.29
CA THR A 42 -12.34 14.00 -8.32
C THR A 42 -11.10 14.61 -7.70
N ASN A 43 -11.13 14.77 -6.40
CA ASN A 43 -9.98 15.20 -5.62
C ASN A 43 -9.13 13.99 -5.22
N ARG A 44 -7.89 13.95 -5.65
CA ARG A 44 -6.93 12.91 -5.26
C ARG A 44 -6.02 13.47 -4.19
N VAL A 45 -6.11 12.89 -3.00
CA VAL A 45 -5.33 13.32 -1.83
C VAL A 45 -4.29 12.26 -1.52
N ILE A 46 -3.05 12.69 -1.32
CA ILE A 46 -1.96 11.81 -0.93
C ILE A 46 -1.55 12.18 0.50
N ILE A 47 -1.59 11.19 1.41
CA ILE A 47 -1.07 11.34 2.77
C ILE A 47 0.07 10.35 2.94
N ASN A 48 1.29 10.88 3.11
CA ASN A 48 2.48 10.10 3.39
C ASN A 48 3.04 10.52 4.76
N SER A 49 2.49 9.96 5.83
CA SER A 49 2.89 10.24 7.21
C SER A 49 2.89 8.97 8.04
N GLU A 50 3.86 8.87 8.95
CA GLU A 50 3.93 7.81 9.95
C GLU A 50 3.24 8.18 11.27
N SER A 51 2.81 9.44 11.41
CA SER A 51 2.08 9.91 12.59
C SER A 51 0.62 9.49 12.50
N GLU A 52 0.24 8.49 13.28
CA GLU A 52 -1.15 8.02 13.36
C GLU A 52 -2.12 9.14 13.75
N ALA A 53 -1.76 9.96 14.72
CA ALA A 53 -2.59 11.09 15.17
C ALA A 53 -2.86 12.08 14.01
N PHE A 54 -1.84 12.41 13.21
CA PHE A 54 -2.01 13.28 12.05
C PHE A 54 -2.87 12.63 10.96
N VAL A 55 -2.61 11.37 10.65
CA VAL A 55 -3.37 10.64 9.61
C VAL A 55 -4.82 10.49 10.01
N ASN A 56 -5.11 10.16 11.29
CA ASN A 56 -6.47 10.07 11.81
C ASN A 56 -7.21 11.42 11.69
N ASP A 57 -6.58 12.52 12.13
CA ASP A 57 -7.18 13.85 12.02
C ASP A 57 -7.44 14.22 10.54
N ALA A 58 -6.49 13.95 9.65
CA ALA A 58 -6.63 14.21 8.22
C ALA A 58 -7.76 13.38 7.58
N VAL A 59 -7.84 12.09 7.88
CA VAL A 59 -8.88 11.18 7.39
C VAL A 59 -10.26 11.68 7.81
N ARG A 60 -10.44 12.06 9.08
CA ARG A 60 -11.70 12.60 9.59
C ARG A 60 -12.10 13.91 8.91
N ASN A 61 -11.15 14.82 8.70
CA ASN A 61 -11.42 16.07 7.99
C ASN A 61 -11.79 15.82 6.52
N LEU A 62 -11.15 14.87 5.85
CA LEU A 62 -11.48 14.49 4.48
C LEU A 62 -12.85 13.80 4.38
N ASP A 63 -13.21 12.94 5.34
CA ASP A 63 -14.51 12.29 5.39
C ASP A 63 -15.64 13.32 5.56
N MET A 64 -15.42 14.37 6.37
CA MET A 64 -16.37 15.50 6.45
C MET A 64 -16.62 16.16 5.08
N LEU A 65 -15.63 16.19 4.19
CA LEU A 65 -15.83 16.72 2.83
C LEU A 65 -16.64 15.77 1.95
N VAL A 66 -16.53 14.46 2.14
CA VAL A 66 -17.42 13.49 1.47
C VAL A 66 -18.88 13.73 1.87
N TYR A 67 -19.16 13.99 3.14
CA TYR A 67 -20.50 14.40 3.59
C TYR A 67 -20.97 15.70 2.92
N ARG A 68 -20.06 16.62 2.64
CA ARG A 68 -20.34 17.84 1.87
C ARG A 68 -20.41 17.62 0.35
N LYS A 69 -20.47 16.36 -0.10
CA LYS A 69 -20.59 15.93 -1.50
C LYS A 69 -19.37 16.17 -2.38
N PHE A 70 -18.19 16.34 -1.78
CA PHE A 70 -16.94 16.29 -2.55
C PHE A 70 -16.60 14.83 -2.88
N ASN A 71 -16.15 14.59 -4.11
CA ASN A 71 -15.61 13.28 -4.47
C ASN A 71 -14.11 13.24 -4.13
N VAL A 72 -13.75 12.46 -3.12
CA VAL A 72 -12.38 12.35 -2.61
C VAL A 72 -11.89 10.92 -2.76
N ILE A 73 -10.67 10.76 -3.24
CA ILE A 73 -9.93 9.49 -3.24
C ILE A 73 -8.64 9.70 -2.47
N LEU A 74 -8.46 8.94 -1.39
CA LEU A 74 -7.25 8.98 -0.58
C LEU A 74 -6.22 7.97 -1.10
N TYR A 75 -4.96 8.40 -1.20
CA TYR A 75 -3.82 7.54 -1.46
C TYR A 75 -2.88 7.59 -0.25
N SER A 76 -2.47 6.43 0.24
CA SER A 76 -1.61 6.32 1.42
C SER A 76 -0.71 5.08 1.34
N PRO A 77 0.46 5.08 1.97
CA PRO A 77 1.24 3.86 2.17
C PRO A 77 0.48 2.81 2.98
N SER A 78 0.90 1.55 2.86
CA SER A 78 0.30 0.41 3.58
C SER A 78 0.31 0.56 5.10
N LYS A 79 1.15 1.42 5.65
CA LYS A 79 1.22 1.77 7.08
C LYS A 79 -0.13 2.20 7.66
N ILE A 80 -0.99 2.87 6.87
CA ILE A 80 -2.34 3.28 7.30
C ILE A 80 -3.19 2.11 7.81
N ARG A 81 -2.94 0.90 7.33
CA ARG A 81 -3.66 -0.32 7.72
C ARG A 81 -3.29 -0.83 9.12
N SER A 82 -2.17 -0.38 9.68
CA SER A 82 -1.70 -0.75 11.02
C SER A 82 -2.04 0.29 12.09
N PHE A 83 -2.72 1.37 11.72
CA PHE A 83 -3.19 2.36 12.66
C PHE A 83 -4.49 1.92 13.30
N GLU A 84 -4.54 1.95 14.63
CA GLU A 84 -5.65 1.41 15.41
C GLU A 84 -6.78 2.42 15.64
N THR A 85 -6.47 3.71 15.58
CA THR A 85 -7.43 4.78 15.89
C THR A 85 -8.22 5.26 14.67
N ILE A 86 -7.88 4.79 13.48
CA ILE A 86 -8.56 5.21 12.24
C ILE A 86 -9.80 4.35 12.02
N ASP A 87 -10.93 4.99 11.88
CA ASP A 87 -12.17 4.33 11.53
C ASP A 87 -12.12 3.82 10.08
N VAL A 88 -12.39 2.52 9.93
CA VAL A 88 -12.38 1.83 8.63
C VAL A 88 -13.46 2.38 7.70
N ASP A 89 -14.61 2.81 8.23
CA ASP A 89 -15.68 3.38 7.43
C ASP A 89 -15.25 4.70 6.77
N ASN A 90 -14.45 5.51 7.46
CA ASN A 90 -13.88 6.73 6.88
C ASN A 90 -12.94 6.39 5.70
N LEU A 91 -12.14 5.30 5.84
CA LEU A 91 -11.28 4.85 4.74
C LEU A 91 -12.08 4.35 3.53
N HIS A 92 -13.20 3.67 3.76
CA HIS A 92 -14.12 3.23 2.70
C HIS A 92 -14.78 4.42 2.01
N ASN A 93 -15.31 5.39 2.77
CA ASN A 93 -15.92 6.60 2.23
C ASN A 93 -14.96 7.39 1.34
N LEU A 94 -13.68 7.44 1.72
CA LEU A 94 -12.60 8.06 0.97
C LEU A 94 -12.08 7.22 -0.19
N LYS A 95 -12.65 6.05 -0.46
CA LYS A 95 -12.21 5.13 -1.52
C LYS A 95 -10.70 4.91 -1.47
N THR A 96 -10.18 4.69 -0.26
CA THR A 96 -8.74 4.69 0.01
C THR A 96 -7.99 3.69 -0.85
N ARG A 97 -6.92 4.15 -1.49
CA ARG A 97 -5.97 3.37 -2.27
C ARG A 97 -4.67 3.25 -1.49
N VAL A 98 -4.22 2.03 -1.31
CA VAL A 98 -3.02 1.76 -0.52
C VAL A 98 -1.90 1.29 -1.44
N SER A 99 -0.75 1.96 -1.36
CA SER A 99 0.47 1.46 -2.01
C SER A 99 1.18 0.47 -1.09
N THR A 100 1.61 -0.65 -1.65
CA THR A 100 2.38 -1.66 -0.93
C THR A 100 3.57 -2.10 -1.78
N ALA A 101 4.65 -2.47 -1.12
CA ALA A 101 5.85 -2.99 -1.78
C ALA A 101 5.70 -4.47 -2.20
N TYR A 102 4.61 -5.12 -1.81
CA TYR A 102 4.34 -6.51 -2.14
C TYR A 102 2.85 -6.72 -2.35
N TYR A 103 2.50 -7.72 -3.14
CA TYR A 103 1.13 -8.16 -3.35
C TYR A 103 1.04 -9.67 -3.18
N ILE A 104 0.03 -10.13 -2.48
CA ILE A 104 -0.29 -11.54 -2.31
C ILE A 104 -1.71 -11.74 -2.79
N ASP A 105 -1.89 -12.58 -3.80
CA ASP A 105 -3.21 -12.95 -4.30
C ASP A 105 -3.79 -14.07 -3.44
N TYR A 106 -4.58 -13.69 -2.44
CA TYR A 106 -5.25 -14.64 -1.54
C TYR A 106 -6.31 -15.52 -2.22
N GLU A 107 -6.71 -15.19 -3.45
CA GLU A 107 -7.62 -16.03 -4.24
C GLU A 107 -6.86 -17.15 -4.99
N SER A 108 -5.56 -17.01 -5.15
CA SER A 108 -4.71 -18.02 -5.78
C SER A 108 -4.77 -19.35 -5.03
N PRO A 109 -4.97 -20.48 -5.73
CA PRO A 109 -4.94 -21.81 -5.11
C PRO A 109 -3.63 -22.15 -4.41
N ALA A 110 -2.50 -21.65 -4.91
CA ALA A 110 -1.18 -21.85 -4.32
C ALA A 110 -1.08 -21.15 -2.96
N VAL A 111 -1.54 -19.88 -2.88
CA VAL A 111 -1.56 -19.10 -1.65
C VAL A 111 -2.51 -19.73 -0.62
N ARG A 112 -3.71 -20.14 -1.05
CA ARG A 112 -4.68 -20.82 -0.16
C ARG A 112 -4.11 -22.09 0.44
N ARG A 113 -3.41 -22.91 -0.34
CA ARG A 113 -2.75 -24.12 0.16
C ARG A 113 -1.66 -23.78 1.15
N PHE A 114 -0.80 -22.82 0.83
CA PHE A 114 0.26 -22.35 1.72
C PHE A 114 -0.31 -21.88 3.08
N LEU A 115 -1.40 -21.10 3.06
CA LEU A 115 -2.08 -20.65 4.27
C LEU A 115 -2.54 -21.82 5.15
N LEU A 116 -3.18 -22.83 4.56
CA LEU A 116 -3.68 -23.99 5.30
C LEU A 116 -2.53 -24.80 5.91
N GLU A 117 -1.47 -25.05 5.13
CA GLU A 117 -0.28 -25.77 5.59
C GLU A 117 0.47 -25.01 6.69
N TYR A 118 0.63 -23.70 6.51
CA TYR A 118 1.30 -22.84 7.48
C TYR A 118 0.56 -22.79 8.82
N ARG A 119 -0.77 -22.63 8.78
CA ARG A 119 -1.62 -22.64 9.98
C ARG A 119 -1.56 -24.00 10.70
N ALA A 120 -1.57 -25.10 9.96
CA ALA A 120 -1.48 -26.44 10.52
C ALA A 120 -0.13 -26.70 11.20
N LEU A 121 0.98 -26.17 10.65
CA LEU A 121 2.32 -26.38 11.19
C LEU A 121 2.66 -25.45 12.35
N TYR A 122 2.26 -24.19 12.27
CA TYR A 122 2.73 -23.14 13.17
C TYR A 122 1.65 -22.58 14.10
N ASN A 123 0.38 -22.96 13.90
CA ASN A 123 -0.78 -22.46 14.65
C ASN A 123 -0.85 -20.93 14.71
N THR A 124 -0.46 -20.25 13.62
CA THR A 124 -0.48 -18.79 13.45
C THR A 124 -0.64 -18.41 11.99
N GLU A 125 -0.94 -17.13 11.74
CA GLU A 125 -1.03 -16.59 10.39
C GLU A 125 0.35 -16.28 9.81
N PRO A 126 0.60 -16.58 8.52
CA PRO A 126 1.82 -16.16 7.87
C PRO A 126 1.85 -14.64 7.68
N THR A 127 3.02 -14.07 7.86
CA THR A 127 3.30 -12.66 7.57
C THR A 127 3.84 -12.52 6.14
N GLN A 128 4.01 -11.27 5.67
CA GLN A 128 4.70 -11.00 4.39
C GLN A 128 6.08 -11.69 4.31
N PHE A 129 6.80 -11.78 5.42
CA PHE A 129 8.12 -12.42 5.45
C PHE A 129 8.04 -13.95 5.36
N SER A 130 6.93 -14.54 5.79
CA SER A 130 6.69 -15.98 5.63
C SER A 130 6.52 -16.34 4.15
N PHE A 131 5.76 -15.54 3.40
CA PHE A 131 5.61 -15.71 1.95
C PHE A 131 6.92 -15.47 1.23
N GLN A 132 7.64 -14.39 1.55
CA GLN A 132 8.93 -14.09 0.94
C GLN A 132 9.96 -15.21 1.21
N GLY A 133 10.01 -15.71 2.44
CA GLY A 133 10.91 -16.83 2.80
C GLY A 133 10.56 -18.11 2.04
N TYR A 134 9.27 -18.42 1.89
CA TYR A 134 8.82 -19.56 1.10
C TYR A 134 9.22 -19.41 -0.37
N ASP A 135 8.94 -18.27 -0.97
CA ASP A 135 9.25 -18.02 -2.39
C ASP A 135 10.74 -18.13 -2.68
N LEU A 136 11.58 -17.54 -1.80
CA LEU A 136 13.03 -17.66 -1.90
C LEU A 136 13.51 -19.11 -1.78
N ALA A 137 13.06 -19.82 -0.74
CA ALA A 137 13.45 -21.21 -0.53
C ALA A 137 13.00 -22.10 -1.69
N TYR A 138 11.76 -21.97 -2.10
CA TYR A 138 11.20 -22.73 -3.23
C TYR A 138 11.98 -22.49 -4.51
N PHE A 139 12.24 -21.23 -4.86
CA PHE A 139 12.97 -20.85 -6.06
C PHE A 139 14.36 -21.48 -6.08
N PHE A 140 15.17 -21.29 -5.03
CA PHE A 140 16.54 -21.79 -5.01
C PHE A 140 16.61 -23.32 -4.96
N ILE A 141 15.72 -23.96 -4.20
CA ILE A 141 15.65 -25.43 -4.15
C ILE A 141 15.27 -25.97 -5.53
N TYR A 142 14.24 -25.41 -6.16
CA TYR A 142 13.83 -25.81 -7.51
C TYR A 142 14.96 -25.65 -8.53
N MET A 143 15.63 -24.50 -8.53
CA MET A 143 16.72 -24.24 -9.45
C MET A 143 17.88 -25.20 -9.26
N LYS A 144 18.26 -25.44 -8.01
CA LYS A 144 19.37 -26.37 -7.70
C LYS A 144 19.01 -27.80 -8.01
N THR A 145 17.80 -28.22 -7.77
CA THR A 145 17.32 -29.58 -8.08
C THR A 145 17.25 -29.83 -9.59
N LYS A 146 16.74 -28.82 -10.33
CA LYS A 146 16.55 -28.95 -11.79
C LYS A 146 17.84 -28.83 -12.59
N PHE A 147 18.74 -27.93 -12.20
CA PHE A 147 19.94 -27.57 -12.98
C PHE A 147 21.27 -27.92 -12.31
N GLY A 148 21.26 -28.49 -11.10
CA GLY A 148 22.47 -28.92 -10.39
C GLY A 148 23.48 -27.80 -10.23
N LYS A 149 24.75 -28.06 -10.58
CA LYS A 149 25.85 -27.10 -10.41
C LYS A 149 25.79 -25.91 -11.36
N SER A 150 25.09 -26.01 -12.51
CA SER A 150 24.98 -24.96 -13.52
C SER A 150 23.78 -24.05 -13.34
N TRP A 151 23.08 -24.11 -12.19
CA TRP A 151 21.87 -23.37 -11.94
C TRP A 151 22.05 -21.84 -12.10
N MET A 152 23.20 -21.28 -11.69
CA MET A 152 23.49 -19.85 -11.80
C MET A 152 23.51 -19.35 -13.25
N GLU A 153 24.11 -20.14 -14.16
CA GLU A 153 24.14 -19.82 -15.58
C GLU A 153 22.73 -19.84 -16.20
N LYS A 154 21.87 -20.73 -15.68
CA LYS A 154 20.50 -20.87 -16.16
C LYS A 154 19.55 -19.80 -15.64
N VAL A 155 19.81 -19.23 -14.45
CA VAL A 155 19.03 -18.14 -13.88
C VAL A 155 18.96 -16.94 -14.82
N ALA A 156 20.09 -16.55 -15.40
CA ALA A 156 20.16 -15.41 -16.35
C ALA A 156 19.27 -15.57 -17.61
N HIS A 157 18.81 -16.78 -17.91
CA HIS A 157 17.98 -17.08 -19.07
C HIS A 157 16.52 -17.43 -18.75
N LEU A 158 16.14 -17.37 -17.45
CA LEU A 158 14.80 -17.78 -17.03
C LEU A 158 13.71 -16.73 -17.29
N GLY A 159 14.10 -15.47 -17.49
CA GLY A 159 13.13 -14.38 -17.52
C GLY A 159 12.40 -14.18 -16.19
N ASN A 160 11.15 -13.75 -16.23
CA ASN A 160 10.33 -13.53 -15.05
C ASN A 160 9.81 -14.86 -14.46
N SER A 161 10.08 -15.11 -13.19
CA SER A 161 9.53 -16.23 -12.41
C SER A 161 8.62 -15.71 -11.32
N ALA A 162 7.31 -15.65 -11.60
CA ALA A 162 6.29 -15.25 -10.63
C ALA A 162 6.08 -16.33 -9.58
N MET A 163 6.16 -15.97 -8.32
CA MET A 163 5.87 -16.80 -7.15
C MET A 163 4.59 -16.30 -6.44
N MET A 164 4.41 -16.58 -5.15
CA MET A 164 3.21 -16.17 -4.42
C MET A 164 3.21 -14.67 -4.09
N GLN A 165 4.35 -14.10 -3.76
CA GLN A 165 4.54 -12.69 -3.40
C GLN A 165 5.63 -12.03 -4.25
N THR A 166 6.67 -12.78 -4.62
CA THR A 166 7.90 -12.26 -5.21
C THR A 166 7.96 -12.62 -6.69
N ASP A 167 8.25 -11.64 -7.53
CA ASP A 167 8.61 -11.87 -8.92
C ASP A 167 10.13 -11.78 -9.04
N PHE A 168 10.76 -12.88 -9.43
CA PHE A 168 12.19 -12.88 -9.69
C PHE A 168 12.44 -12.52 -11.15
N LEU A 169 13.16 -11.43 -11.35
CA LEU A 169 13.65 -10.97 -12.63
C LEU A 169 15.18 -10.96 -12.60
N PHE A 170 15.81 -11.68 -13.52
CA PHE A 170 17.25 -11.83 -13.61
C PHE A 170 17.77 -11.36 -14.97
#